data_9b1e11c8de135ca78d3c60f80bfee801
#
_entry.id   9b1e11c8de135ca78d3c60f80bfee801
#
_cell.length_a   1.000
_cell.length_b   1.000
_cell.length_c   1.000
_cell.angle_alpha   90.00
_cell.angle_beta   90.00
_cell.angle_gamma   90.00
#
_symmetry.space_group_name_H-M   'P 1'
#
loop_
_entity.id
_entity.type
_entity.pdbx_description
1 polymer ?
#
loop_
_entity_poly.entity_id
_entity_poly.type
_entity_poly.pdbx_seq_one_letter_code
_entity_poly.pdbx_strand_id
1 'polypeptide(L)'
;KMSMDGHKFFQPHFKPDFDLDLLCSVNYICHLLAVRKDVAERAGSYQSAFDGAQDLDFILRCSEQAKKIYHVPKILYHWRCHMDSTASNPESKLYAFEAGRRAIEEHYRRLGIPARVENASFYGMYRTVYEWKEEPLVSIIIPNKDHAEDLKLCLDSIFTKSDYRNFEVVIVENNSTEPETFAYYKELEAGHENVRVVYY
;
A
#
# COMPACT_ATOMS: atom_id res chain seq x y z
N LYS A 1 18.07 -13.99 4.62
CA LYS A 1 18.18 -14.72 5.90
C LYS A 1 19.49 -15.50 5.97
N MET A 2 19.84 -15.95 7.16
CA MET A 2 21.01 -16.77 7.42
C MET A 2 20.57 -17.98 8.27
N SER A 3 21.11 -19.18 7.96
CA SER A 3 20.81 -20.39 8.73
C SER A 3 21.26 -20.28 10.19
N MET A 4 20.73 -21.14 11.04
CA MET A 4 21.06 -21.14 12.49
C MET A 4 22.55 -21.31 12.76
N ASP A 5 23.23 -22.14 11.97
CA ASP A 5 24.69 -22.39 12.04
C ASP A 5 25.53 -21.25 11.44
N GLY A 6 24.90 -20.29 10.73
CA GLY A 6 25.58 -19.16 10.13
C GLY A 6 26.25 -19.41 8.77
N HIS A 7 26.10 -20.61 8.21
CA HIS A 7 26.85 -21.01 7.01
C HIS A 7 26.09 -20.83 5.70
N LYS A 8 24.76 -20.75 5.71
CA LYS A 8 23.94 -20.61 4.50
C LYS A 8 23.15 -19.30 4.49
N PHE A 9 23.19 -18.61 3.34
CA PHE A 9 22.38 -17.44 3.08
C PHE A 9 21.28 -17.81 2.10
N PHE A 10 20.03 -17.38 2.36
CA PHE A 10 18.86 -17.70 1.55
C PHE A 10 17.77 -16.65 1.72
N GLN A 11 16.80 -16.64 0.83
CA GLN A 11 15.67 -15.72 0.82
C GLN A 11 16.12 -14.25 0.97
N PRO A 12 16.82 -13.68 -0.03
CA PRO A 12 17.13 -12.27 -0.02
C PRO A 12 15.83 -11.45 0.07
N HIS A 13 15.87 -10.35 0.80
CA HIS A 13 14.76 -9.42 0.92
C HIS A 13 15.23 -8.07 0.39
N PHE A 14 14.84 -7.77 -0.84
CA PHE A 14 15.12 -6.49 -1.48
C PHE A 14 14.00 -5.52 -1.12
N LYS A 15 14.38 -4.36 -0.60
CA LYS A 15 13.46 -3.32 -0.16
C LYS A 15 13.38 -2.23 -1.22
N PRO A 16 12.20 -1.62 -1.46
CA PRO A 16 12.12 -0.42 -2.28
C PRO A 16 12.71 0.81 -1.57
N ASP A 17 12.71 1.93 -2.24
CA ASP A 17 12.87 3.23 -1.58
C ASP A 17 11.74 3.45 -0.58
N PHE A 18 11.89 4.47 0.28
CA PHE A 18 10.91 4.71 1.33
C PHE A 18 9.52 4.98 0.74
N ASP A 19 8.57 4.16 1.17
CA ASP A 19 7.15 4.25 0.84
C ASP A 19 6.35 4.11 2.13
N LEU A 20 5.60 5.15 2.50
CA LEU A 20 4.83 5.18 3.74
C LEU A 20 3.62 4.25 3.68
N ASP A 21 2.93 4.17 2.53
CA ASP A 21 1.76 3.32 2.38
C ASP A 21 2.15 1.84 2.48
N LEU A 22 3.29 1.48 1.89
CA LEU A 22 3.86 0.14 2.06
C LEU A 22 4.25 -0.12 3.52
N LEU A 23 4.84 0.86 4.22
CA LEU A 23 5.20 0.72 5.64
C LEU A 23 3.96 0.54 6.52
N CYS A 24 2.87 1.23 6.21
CA CYS A 24 1.59 1.06 6.88
C CYS A 24 0.87 -0.24 6.50
N SER A 25 1.31 -0.92 5.44
CA SER A 25 0.77 -2.22 5.04
C SER A 25 1.59 -3.40 5.56
N VAL A 26 2.90 -3.24 5.70
CA VAL A 26 3.83 -4.25 6.22
C VAL A 26 5.11 -3.58 6.70
N ASN A 27 5.65 -4.03 7.84
CA ASN A 27 6.95 -3.54 8.32
C ASN A 27 8.09 -4.06 7.43
N TYR A 28 8.23 -3.49 6.22
CA TYR A 28 9.27 -3.91 5.29
C TYR A 28 10.67 -3.38 5.65
N ILE A 29 10.76 -2.32 6.47
CA ILE A 29 12.04 -1.73 6.90
C ILE A 29 12.73 -2.65 7.89
N CYS A 30 12.07 -3.04 8.97
CA CYS A 30 12.52 -3.98 9.99
C CYS A 30 14.02 -3.81 10.33
N HIS A 31 14.90 -4.66 9.80
CA HIS A 31 16.36 -4.62 10.00
C HIS A 31 17.09 -4.35 8.69
N LEU A 32 18.08 -3.48 8.67
CA LEU A 32 18.65 -2.63 9.70
C LEU A 32 18.14 -1.20 9.52
N LEU A 33 17.78 -0.54 10.61
CA LEU A 33 17.43 0.86 10.65
C LEU A 33 18.60 1.65 11.26
N ALA A 34 19.01 2.73 10.61
CA ALA A 34 19.92 3.73 11.15
C ALA A 34 19.19 5.08 11.22
N VAL A 35 19.18 5.69 12.38
CA VAL A 35 18.48 6.96 12.62
C VAL A 35 19.44 7.98 13.22
N ARG A 36 19.38 9.22 12.74
CA ARG A 36 20.11 10.31 13.36
C ARG A 36 19.62 10.51 14.80
N LYS A 37 20.54 10.79 15.71
CA LYS A 37 20.25 10.95 17.14
C LYS A 37 19.17 12.01 17.39
N ASP A 38 19.25 13.17 16.73
CA ASP A 38 18.27 14.24 16.88
C ASP A 38 16.85 13.86 16.40
N VAL A 39 16.74 13.01 15.38
CA VAL A 39 15.43 12.45 14.93
C VAL A 39 14.92 11.47 15.96
N ALA A 40 15.75 10.57 16.45
CA ALA A 40 15.39 9.60 17.47
C ALA A 40 14.94 10.28 18.77
N GLU A 41 15.62 11.35 19.20
CA GLU A 41 15.26 12.14 20.37
C GLU A 41 13.88 12.82 20.23
N ARG A 42 13.58 13.38 19.06
CA ARG A 42 12.26 13.96 18.78
C ARG A 42 11.16 12.90 18.67
N ALA A 43 11.46 11.75 18.10
CA ALA A 43 10.52 10.63 18.02
C ALA A 43 10.23 10.01 19.39
N GLY A 44 11.15 10.16 20.35
CA GLY A 44 11.05 9.56 21.69
C GLY A 44 11.49 8.09 21.72
N SER A 45 11.50 7.52 22.92
CA SER A 45 11.93 6.14 23.15
C SER A 45 10.89 5.10 22.69
N TYR A 46 11.26 3.83 22.73
CA TYR A 46 10.31 2.72 22.55
C TYR A 46 9.19 2.80 23.58
N GLN A 47 7.99 2.43 23.15
CA GLN A 47 6.79 2.49 23.96
C GLN A 47 6.28 1.07 24.23
N SER A 48 6.12 0.71 25.50
CA SER A 48 5.66 -0.63 25.93
C SER A 48 4.24 -0.95 25.45
N ALA A 49 3.43 0.06 25.14
CA ALA A 49 2.11 -0.12 24.54
C ALA A 49 2.16 -0.89 23.20
N PHE A 50 3.32 -0.88 22.52
CA PHE A 50 3.54 -1.55 21.25
C PHE A 50 4.54 -2.71 21.33
N ASP A 51 4.70 -3.31 22.51
CA ASP A 51 5.58 -4.47 22.67
C ASP A 51 5.22 -5.57 21.66
N GLY A 52 6.26 -6.08 20.97
CA GLY A 52 6.15 -7.00 19.84
C GLY A 52 6.15 -6.34 18.46
N ALA A 53 5.82 -5.04 18.37
CA ALA A 53 5.90 -4.21 17.16
C ALA A 53 6.50 -2.82 17.47
N GLN A 54 7.30 -2.73 18.53
CA GLN A 54 7.93 -1.48 18.99
C GLN A 54 8.84 -0.84 17.93
N ASP A 55 9.43 -1.66 17.06
CA ASP A 55 10.24 -1.20 15.93
C ASP A 55 9.38 -0.50 14.87
N LEU A 56 8.21 -1.04 14.53
CA LEU A 56 7.28 -0.41 13.59
C LEU A 56 6.79 0.95 14.11
N ASP A 57 6.33 1.02 15.36
CA ASP A 57 5.92 2.27 16.00
C ASP A 57 7.06 3.30 15.98
N PHE A 58 8.28 2.88 16.34
CA PHE A 58 9.43 3.77 16.35
C PHE A 58 9.81 4.25 14.94
N ILE A 59 9.76 3.36 13.93
CA ILE A 59 10.02 3.73 12.53
C ILE A 59 9.01 4.77 12.05
N LEU A 60 7.72 4.58 12.32
CA LEU A 60 6.66 5.51 11.96
C LEU A 60 6.88 6.89 12.60
N ARG A 61 7.15 6.94 13.91
CA ARG A 61 7.45 8.20 14.60
C ARG A 61 8.72 8.87 14.09
N CYS A 62 9.75 8.11 13.74
CA CYS A 62 10.96 8.66 13.11
C CYS A 62 10.67 9.22 11.72
N SER A 63 9.85 8.55 10.92
CA SER A 63 9.48 9.01 9.58
C SER A 63 8.71 10.33 9.62
N GLU A 64 7.85 10.53 10.62
CA GLU A 64 7.12 11.79 10.87
C GLU A 64 8.05 12.98 11.17
N GLN A 65 9.23 12.71 11.75
CA GLN A 65 10.19 13.72 12.17
C GLN A 65 11.34 13.91 11.18
N ALA A 66 11.51 13.00 10.23
CA ALA A 66 12.61 13.01 9.30
C ALA A 66 12.33 13.93 8.11
N LYS A 67 13.30 14.81 7.78
CA LYS A 67 13.22 15.62 6.55
C LYS A 67 13.51 14.81 5.29
N LYS A 68 14.28 13.73 5.42
CA LYS A 68 14.67 12.86 4.32
C LYS A 68 15.01 11.46 4.83
N ILE A 69 14.56 10.47 4.09
CA ILE A 69 14.81 9.05 4.35
C ILE A 69 15.56 8.50 3.15
N TYR A 70 16.62 7.73 3.42
CA TYR A 70 17.47 7.14 2.40
C TYR A 70 17.41 5.64 2.47
N HIS A 71 17.27 5.01 1.32
CA HIS A 71 17.46 3.59 1.16
C HIS A 71 18.93 3.31 0.76
N VAL A 72 19.55 2.33 1.41
CA VAL A 72 20.88 1.83 1.03
C VAL A 72 20.69 0.48 0.31
N PRO A 73 20.74 0.44 -1.04
CA PRO A 73 20.41 -0.75 -1.82
C PRO A 73 21.54 -1.79 -1.82
N LYS A 74 21.91 -2.24 -0.62
CA LYS A 74 22.97 -3.24 -0.41
C LYS A 74 22.54 -4.25 0.64
N ILE A 75 22.99 -5.50 0.51
CA ILE A 75 22.78 -6.52 1.53
C ILE A 75 23.81 -6.32 2.64
N LEU A 76 23.41 -5.63 3.72
CA LEU A 76 24.26 -5.26 4.84
C LEU A 76 23.86 -5.95 6.15
N TYR A 77 22.74 -6.66 6.16
CA TYR A 77 22.22 -7.34 7.34
C TYR A 77 21.77 -8.76 7.00
N HIS A 78 22.15 -9.71 7.84
CA HIS A 78 21.75 -11.10 7.71
C HIS A 78 20.94 -11.50 8.93
N TRP A 79 19.63 -11.70 8.74
CA TRP A 79 18.74 -12.14 9.80
C TRP A 79 18.95 -13.65 10.06
N ARG A 80 19.56 -13.96 11.18
CA ARG A 80 19.78 -15.36 11.59
C ARG A 80 18.44 -16.00 11.95
N CYS A 81 18.14 -17.15 11.37
CA CYS A 81 16.97 -17.94 11.75
C CYS A 81 17.11 -18.44 13.19
N HIS A 82 16.00 -18.46 13.91
CA HIS A 82 15.88 -18.97 15.27
C HIS A 82 14.59 -19.76 15.41
N MET A 83 14.60 -20.85 16.19
CA MET A 83 13.42 -21.71 16.35
C MET A 83 12.21 -20.96 16.94
N ASP A 84 12.46 -20.03 17.86
CA ASP A 84 11.43 -19.24 18.55
C ASP A 84 11.14 -17.89 17.88
N SER A 85 11.55 -17.70 16.62
CA SER A 85 11.30 -16.44 15.93
C SER A 85 9.84 -16.34 15.47
N THR A 86 9.28 -15.12 15.50
CA THR A 86 7.94 -14.84 14.99
C THR A 86 7.74 -15.31 13.55
N ALA A 87 8.83 -15.30 12.75
CA ALA A 87 8.81 -15.80 11.38
C ALA A 87 8.66 -17.32 11.28
N SER A 88 9.01 -18.08 12.32
CA SER A 88 8.91 -19.54 12.37
C SER A 88 7.59 -20.01 12.97
N ASN A 89 7.04 -19.26 13.93
CA ASN A 89 5.77 -19.56 14.59
C ASN A 89 4.96 -18.26 14.82
N PRO A 90 4.26 -17.76 13.80
CA PRO A 90 3.48 -16.53 13.91
C PRO A 90 2.38 -16.61 14.97
N GLU A 91 1.75 -17.78 15.16
CA GLU A 91 0.64 -17.95 16.09
C GLU A 91 1.04 -17.75 17.55
N SER A 92 2.31 -17.97 17.90
CA SER A 92 2.80 -17.75 19.27
C SER A 92 2.86 -16.29 19.69
N LYS A 93 2.73 -15.34 18.74
CA LYS A 93 2.90 -13.91 18.97
C LYS A 93 1.81 -13.06 18.32
N LEU A 94 0.56 -13.50 18.37
CA LEU A 94 -0.58 -12.76 17.83
C LEU A 94 -0.68 -11.33 18.40
N TYR A 95 -0.26 -11.14 19.65
CA TYR A 95 -0.20 -9.84 20.31
C TYR A 95 0.70 -8.83 19.56
N ALA A 96 1.76 -9.32 18.90
CA ALA A 96 2.69 -8.46 18.14
C ALA A 96 2.01 -7.89 16.87
N PHE A 97 1.17 -8.67 16.22
CA PHE A 97 0.42 -8.23 15.05
C PHE A 97 -0.65 -7.21 15.44
N GLU A 98 -1.32 -7.43 16.57
CA GLU A 98 -2.26 -6.47 17.10
C GLU A 98 -1.57 -5.17 17.57
N ALA A 99 -0.38 -5.28 18.17
CA ALA A 99 0.44 -4.11 18.49
C ALA A 99 0.86 -3.33 17.24
N GLY A 100 1.18 -4.02 16.14
CA GLY A 100 1.50 -3.39 14.86
C GLY A 100 0.30 -2.65 14.26
N ARG A 101 -0.88 -3.27 14.29
CA ARG A 101 -2.13 -2.63 13.86
C ARG A 101 -2.37 -1.32 14.63
N ARG A 102 -2.26 -1.37 15.96
CA ARG A 102 -2.41 -0.18 16.82
C ARG A 102 -1.33 0.88 16.59
N ALA A 103 -0.10 0.49 16.29
CA ALA A 103 0.97 1.42 15.97
C ALA A 103 0.67 2.23 14.71
N ILE A 104 0.08 1.61 13.69
CA ILE A 104 -0.33 2.28 12.46
C ILE A 104 -1.55 3.18 12.72
N GLU A 105 -2.55 2.73 13.49
CA GLU A 105 -3.69 3.59 13.88
C GLU A 105 -3.22 4.83 14.63
N GLU A 106 -2.28 4.65 15.56
CA GLU A 106 -1.71 5.76 16.33
C GLU A 106 -0.92 6.74 15.45
N HIS A 107 -0.22 6.22 14.42
CA HIS A 107 0.42 7.05 13.40
C HIS A 107 -0.59 7.95 12.69
N TYR A 108 -1.68 7.39 12.17
CA TYR A 108 -2.72 8.18 11.51
C TYR A 108 -3.39 9.18 12.47
N ARG A 109 -3.59 8.78 13.73
CA ARG A 109 -4.14 9.69 14.76
C ARG A 109 -3.22 10.89 15.00
N ARG A 110 -1.90 10.68 15.07
CA ARG A 110 -0.91 11.78 15.23
C ARG A 110 -0.91 12.73 14.03
N LEU A 111 -1.13 12.20 12.83
CA LEU A 111 -1.21 13.00 11.61
C LEU A 111 -2.59 13.68 11.39
N GLY A 112 -3.58 13.36 12.21
CA GLY A 112 -4.95 13.85 12.04
C GLY A 112 -5.65 13.29 10.80
N ILE A 113 -5.23 12.12 10.32
CA ILE A 113 -5.81 11.43 9.17
C ILE A 113 -6.88 10.45 9.68
N PRO A 114 -8.16 10.64 9.32
CA PRO A 114 -9.23 9.72 9.68
C PRO A 114 -9.05 8.39 8.91
N ALA A 115 -8.68 7.36 9.65
CA ALA A 115 -8.49 6.03 9.09
C ALA A 115 -8.65 4.97 10.18
N ARG A 116 -9.11 3.79 9.80
CA ARG A 116 -9.06 2.57 10.61
C ARG A 116 -8.12 1.57 9.98
N VAL A 117 -7.48 0.75 10.78
CA VAL A 117 -6.53 -0.26 10.33
C VAL A 117 -7.06 -1.65 10.66
N GLU A 118 -7.11 -2.51 9.66
CA GLU A 118 -7.56 -3.89 9.75
C GLU A 118 -6.38 -4.84 9.57
N ASN A 119 -6.45 -6.00 10.21
CA ASN A 119 -5.53 -7.09 9.88
C ASN A 119 -5.89 -7.65 8.50
N ALA A 120 -4.91 -7.83 7.64
CA ALA A 120 -5.10 -8.48 6.34
C ALA A 120 -5.07 -10.03 6.49
N SER A 121 -5.18 -10.75 5.37
CA SER A 121 -5.23 -12.21 5.35
C SER A 121 -3.94 -12.89 5.84
N PHE A 122 -2.84 -12.16 5.89
CA PHE A 122 -1.54 -12.68 6.34
C PHE A 122 -1.08 -11.95 7.60
N TYR A 123 -0.50 -12.70 8.53
CA TYR A 123 0.06 -12.15 9.76
C TYR A 123 1.12 -11.07 9.50
N GLY A 124 0.98 -9.94 10.19
CA GLY A 124 1.89 -8.79 10.03
C GLY A 124 1.65 -7.97 8.77
N MET A 125 0.56 -8.22 8.06
CA MET A 125 0.07 -7.37 6.98
C MET A 125 -1.22 -6.67 7.42
N TYR A 126 -1.35 -5.41 7.03
CA TYR A 126 -2.43 -4.53 7.44
C TYR A 126 -3.07 -3.87 6.24
N ARG A 127 -4.34 -3.52 6.40
CA ARG A 127 -5.12 -2.75 5.43
C ARG A 127 -5.59 -1.47 6.09
N THR A 128 -5.18 -0.34 5.55
CA THR A 128 -5.73 0.96 5.94
C THR A 128 -7.01 1.23 5.15
N VAL A 129 -8.06 1.61 5.88
CA VAL A 129 -9.32 2.08 5.32
C VAL A 129 -9.47 3.54 5.71
N TYR A 130 -9.29 4.43 4.74
CA TYR A 130 -9.45 5.86 4.95
C TYR A 130 -10.93 6.24 5.05
N GLU A 131 -11.24 7.14 5.95
CA GLU A 131 -12.58 7.73 6.09
C GLU A 131 -12.62 9.03 5.29
N TRP A 132 -13.31 9.01 4.17
CA TRP A 132 -13.46 10.17 3.31
C TRP A 132 -14.48 11.14 3.90
N LYS A 133 -14.11 12.41 4.01
CA LYS A 133 -15.05 13.48 4.39
C LYS A 133 -15.88 13.95 3.20
N GLU A 134 -15.35 13.80 2.02
CA GLU A 134 -15.96 14.19 0.74
C GLU A 134 -15.65 13.08 -0.28
N GLU A 135 -16.49 12.94 -1.27
CA GLU A 135 -16.28 12.06 -2.41
C GLU A 135 -15.80 12.91 -3.60
N PRO A 136 -14.49 13.14 -3.78
CA PRO A 136 -13.98 13.91 -4.91
C PRO A 136 -14.26 13.18 -6.23
N LEU A 137 -14.42 13.96 -7.31
CA LEU A 137 -14.56 13.36 -8.66
C LEU A 137 -13.29 12.58 -9.03
N VAL A 138 -13.47 11.32 -9.39
CA VAL A 138 -12.41 10.45 -9.90
C VAL A 138 -12.54 10.30 -11.40
N SER A 139 -11.55 10.74 -12.17
CA SER A 139 -11.49 10.52 -13.61
C SER A 139 -10.78 9.21 -13.92
N ILE A 140 -11.50 8.24 -14.47
CA ILE A 140 -10.97 6.95 -14.93
C ILE A 140 -10.59 7.11 -16.41
N ILE A 141 -9.30 7.15 -16.70
CA ILE A 141 -8.79 7.36 -18.06
C ILE A 141 -8.45 6.00 -18.68
N ILE A 142 -9.11 5.66 -19.79
CA ILE A 142 -8.95 4.39 -20.48
C ILE A 142 -8.47 4.66 -21.92
N PRO A 143 -7.20 4.46 -22.25
CA PRO A 143 -6.75 4.44 -23.63
C PRO A 143 -7.34 3.22 -24.33
N ASN A 144 -7.97 3.44 -25.47
CA ASN A 144 -8.55 2.35 -26.26
C ASN A 144 -8.19 2.47 -27.74
N LYS A 145 -7.94 1.33 -28.36
CA LYS A 145 -7.80 1.18 -29.81
C LYS A 145 -8.45 -0.13 -30.22
N ASP A 146 -9.54 -0.03 -31.00
CA ASP A 146 -10.34 -1.20 -31.39
C ASP A 146 -10.80 -2.01 -30.15
N HIS A 147 -11.00 -3.32 -30.24
CA HIS A 147 -11.31 -4.20 -29.09
C HIS A 147 -12.55 -3.75 -28.27
N ALA A 148 -13.67 -3.45 -28.93
CA ALA A 148 -14.90 -2.99 -28.31
C ALA A 148 -15.42 -3.94 -27.20
N GLU A 149 -15.28 -5.27 -27.37
CA GLU A 149 -15.70 -6.27 -26.39
C GLU A 149 -14.87 -6.20 -25.10
N ASP A 150 -13.55 -6.01 -25.18
CA ASP A 150 -12.70 -5.87 -24.00
C ASP A 150 -13.01 -4.57 -23.24
N LEU A 151 -13.24 -3.49 -23.95
CA LEU A 151 -13.68 -2.22 -23.37
C LEU A 151 -15.02 -2.38 -22.66
N LYS A 152 -15.97 -3.10 -23.27
CA LYS A 152 -17.27 -3.39 -22.67
C LYS A 152 -17.13 -4.14 -21.35
N LEU A 153 -16.37 -5.23 -21.34
CA LEU A 153 -16.11 -6.00 -20.11
C LEU A 153 -15.47 -5.14 -19.01
N CYS A 154 -14.55 -4.27 -19.38
CA CYS A 154 -13.91 -3.33 -18.45
C CYS A 154 -14.95 -2.37 -17.86
N LEU A 155 -15.76 -1.72 -18.68
CA LEU A 155 -16.77 -0.76 -18.25
C LEU A 155 -17.88 -1.40 -17.44
N ASP A 156 -18.39 -2.57 -17.85
CA ASP A 156 -19.36 -3.36 -17.10
C ASP A 156 -18.83 -3.67 -15.70
N SER A 157 -17.55 -4.01 -15.59
CA SER A 157 -16.91 -4.24 -14.29
C SER A 157 -16.85 -2.97 -13.44
N ILE A 158 -16.48 -1.83 -14.01
CA ILE A 158 -16.42 -0.54 -13.32
C ILE A 158 -17.82 -0.16 -12.81
N PHE A 159 -18.83 -0.19 -13.66
CA PHE A 159 -20.19 0.22 -13.30
C PHE A 159 -20.88 -0.71 -12.31
N THR A 160 -20.59 -2.01 -12.35
CA THR A 160 -21.30 -3.01 -11.51
C THR A 160 -20.59 -3.32 -10.20
N LYS A 161 -19.25 -3.22 -10.14
CA LYS A 161 -18.46 -3.66 -8.99
C LYS A 161 -17.90 -2.52 -8.14
N SER A 162 -17.86 -1.27 -8.64
CA SER A 162 -17.38 -0.13 -7.87
C SER A 162 -18.46 0.37 -6.92
N ASP A 163 -18.10 0.51 -5.66
CA ASP A 163 -18.98 1.14 -4.65
C ASP A 163 -18.91 2.67 -4.71
N TYR A 164 -17.77 3.21 -5.13
CA TYR A 164 -17.58 4.65 -5.31
C TYR A 164 -18.39 5.15 -6.51
N ARG A 165 -19.16 6.25 -6.31
CA ARG A 165 -20.12 6.71 -7.34
C ARG A 165 -19.75 8.03 -8.00
N ASN A 166 -18.92 8.86 -7.36
CA ASN A 166 -18.53 10.15 -7.94
C ASN A 166 -17.32 9.99 -8.88
N PHE A 167 -17.55 9.39 -10.06
CA PHE A 167 -16.50 9.21 -11.06
C PHE A 167 -17.00 9.54 -12.47
N GLU A 168 -16.08 9.91 -13.33
CA GLU A 168 -16.26 9.95 -14.79
C GLU A 168 -15.33 8.96 -15.49
N VAL A 169 -15.71 8.51 -16.67
CA VAL A 169 -14.87 7.70 -17.53
C VAL A 169 -14.48 8.51 -18.76
N VAL A 170 -13.20 8.62 -19.02
CA VAL A 170 -12.61 9.29 -20.17
C VAL A 170 -11.94 8.26 -21.05
N ILE A 171 -12.59 7.88 -22.14
CA ILE A 171 -12.01 6.98 -23.14
C ILE A 171 -11.14 7.81 -24.07
N VAL A 172 -9.86 7.49 -24.14
CA VAL A 172 -8.93 8.14 -25.07
C VAL A 172 -8.82 7.26 -26.32
N GLU A 173 -9.50 7.68 -27.37
CA GLU A 173 -9.46 6.98 -28.67
C GLU A 173 -8.07 7.11 -29.30
N ASN A 174 -7.45 6.00 -29.65
CA ASN A 174 -6.07 5.92 -30.13
C ASN A 174 -5.98 5.30 -31.54
N ASN A 175 -6.54 5.96 -32.55
CA ASN A 175 -6.52 5.55 -33.95
C ASN A 175 -7.13 4.16 -34.22
N SER A 176 -8.35 3.94 -33.71
CA SER A 176 -9.16 2.76 -34.04
C SER A 176 -9.54 2.74 -35.52
N THR A 177 -9.73 1.56 -36.04
CA THR A 177 -10.10 1.32 -37.45
C THR A 177 -11.39 0.53 -37.60
N GLU A 178 -11.85 -0.13 -36.53
CA GLU A 178 -13.04 -0.98 -36.54
C GLU A 178 -14.32 -0.13 -36.37
N PRO A 179 -15.28 -0.21 -37.30
CA PRO A 179 -16.54 0.56 -37.20
C PRO A 179 -17.34 0.22 -35.92
N GLU A 180 -17.21 -1.00 -35.43
CA GLU A 180 -17.90 -1.47 -34.21
C GLU A 180 -17.44 -0.69 -32.97
N THR A 181 -16.16 -0.35 -32.91
CA THR A 181 -15.58 0.46 -31.82
C THR A 181 -16.23 1.86 -31.77
N PHE A 182 -16.36 2.51 -32.92
CA PHE A 182 -17.00 3.82 -32.98
C PHE A 182 -18.51 3.77 -32.75
N ALA A 183 -19.17 2.66 -33.13
CA ALA A 183 -20.57 2.46 -32.80
C ALA A 183 -20.77 2.32 -31.29
N TYR A 184 -19.91 1.56 -30.64
CA TYR A 184 -19.94 1.38 -29.19
C TYR A 184 -19.63 2.68 -28.42
N TYR A 185 -18.69 3.51 -28.88
CA TYR A 185 -18.45 4.82 -28.28
C TYR A 185 -19.71 5.71 -28.27
N LYS A 186 -20.46 5.73 -29.37
CA LYS A 186 -21.70 6.49 -29.47
C LYS A 186 -22.78 5.96 -28.52
N GLU A 187 -22.88 4.63 -28.38
CA GLU A 187 -23.79 3.99 -27.44
C GLU A 187 -23.44 4.37 -26.00
N LEU A 188 -22.14 4.33 -25.64
CA LEU A 188 -21.66 4.68 -24.32
C LEU A 188 -21.99 6.13 -23.95
N GLU A 189 -21.67 7.09 -24.83
CA GLU A 189 -21.92 8.52 -24.59
C GLU A 189 -23.42 8.82 -24.53
N ALA A 190 -24.25 8.07 -25.27
CA ALA A 190 -25.71 8.22 -25.21
C ALA A 190 -26.34 7.58 -23.98
N GLY A 191 -25.73 6.51 -23.45
CA GLY A 191 -26.24 5.73 -22.31
C GLY A 191 -25.73 6.20 -20.95
N HIS A 192 -24.63 6.93 -20.89
CA HIS A 192 -23.96 7.29 -19.64
C HIS A 192 -23.50 8.77 -19.65
N GLU A 193 -24.11 9.59 -18.81
CA GLU A 193 -23.76 11.01 -18.68
C GLU A 193 -22.32 11.25 -18.15
N ASN A 194 -21.75 10.28 -17.46
CA ASN A 194 -20.41 10.32 -16.89
C ASN A 194 -19.35 9.63 -17.76
N VAL A 195 -19.66 9.35 -19.03
CA VAL A 195 -18.71 8.79 -19.99
C VAL A 195 -18.50 9.77 -21.13
N ARG A 196 -17.26 9.98 -21.52
CA ARG A 196 -16.91 10.77 -22.70
C ARG A 196 -15.76 10.15 -23.46
N VAL A 197 -15.75 10.33 -24.77
CA VAL A 197 -14.67 9.90 -25.67
C VAL A 197 -13.87 11.10 -26.12
N VAL A 198 -12.55 11.00 -25.98
CA VAL A 198 -11.60 12.03 -26.44
C VAL A 198 -10.80 11.44 -27.60
N TYR A 199 -10.86 12.08 -28.72
CA TYR A 199 -10.12 11.70 -29.92
C TYR A 199 -8.76 12.42 -29.96
N TYR A 200 -7.72 11.65 -30.17
CA TYR A 200 -6.34 12.13 -30.22
C TYR A 200 -5.84 12.23 -31.66
#